data_c5ac8f5e00924da70465be9d8e7e511b
#
_entry.id   c5ac8f5e00924da70465be9d8e7e511b
#
_cell.length_a   1.000
_cell.length_b   1.000
_cell.length_c   1.000
_cell.angle_alpha   90.00
_cell.angle_beta   90.00
_cell.angle_gamma   90.00
#
_symmetry.space_group_name_H-M   'P 1'
#
loop_
_entity.id
_entity.type
_entity.pdbx_description
1 polymer ?
#
loop_
_entity_poly.entity_id
_entity_poly.type
_entity_poly.pdbx_seq_one_letter_code
_entity_poly.pdbx_strand_id
1 'polypeptide(L)'
;MAVIQREGSRQVYYEDYGEGSNAIVLIHAWGLSCRAWDSNTQALVRAGFRVIALDARGCGQSDKDFDTMTLTAVADDVAAIIDTLDLTAVVLNGWSFGGAVAVIAAEKIAARCKGLILTAAATPIYTQKPGLALGSSQEDFEQIIAALAVDRPAVLQNLAQGCVSEHSDAELVPWLW
;
A
#
# COMPACT_ATOMS: atom_id res chain seq x y z
N MET A 1 -1.82 -7.27 16.50
CA MET A 1 -2.84 -7.45 15.44
C MET A 1 -4.08 -6.70 15.89
N ALA A 2 -4.54 -5.77 15.09
CA ALA A 2 -5.69 -4.94 15.40
C ALA A 2 -6.51 -4.64 14.14
N VAL A 3 -7.71 -4.14 14.34
CA VAL A 3 -8.59 -3.67 13.27
C VAL A 3 -9.18 -2.33 13.64
N ILE A 4 -9.42 -1.50 12.63
CA ILE A 4 -10.29 -0.33 12.77
C ILE A 4 -11.61 -0.60 12.08
N GLN A 5 -12.68 -0.08 12.67
CA GLN A 5 -14.02 -0.11 12.06
C GLN A 5 -14.13 1.01 11.04
N ARG A 6 -14.65 0.66 9.86
CA ARG A 6 -14.89 1.59 8.76
C ARG A 6 -16.35 1.54 8.33
N GLU A 7 -16.67 2.07 7.15
CA GLU A 7 -18.02 2.12 6.60
C GLU A 7 -18.75 0.76 6.68
N GLY A 8 -20.01 0.77 7.05
CA GLY A 8 -20.85 -0.43 7.11
C GLY A 8 -20.36 -1.53 8.05
N SER A 9 -19.61 -1.18 9.09
CA SER A 9 -18.98 -2.11 10.05
C SER A 9 -17.85 -2.97 9.46
N ARG A 10 -17.38 -2.68 8.25
CA ARG A 10 -16.22 -3.36 7.67
C ARG A 10 -14.95 -2.98 8.42
N GLN A 11 -13.99 -3.88 8.38
CA GLN A 11 -12.76 -3.79 9.15
C GLN A 11 -11.55 -3.63 8.23
N VAL A 12 -10.68 -2.71 8.59
CA VAL A 12 -9.33 -2.61 8.03
C VAL A 12 -8.34 -3.11 9.06
N TYR A 13 -7.57 -4.12 8.66
CA TYR A 13 -6.57 -4.78 9.49
C TYR A 13 -5.24 -4.03 9.48
N TYR A 14 -4.58 -4.01 10.62
CA TYR A 14 -3.19 -3.53 10.72
C TYR A 14 -2.43 -4.25 11.82
N GLU A 15 -1.13 -4.19 11.71
CA GLU A 15 -0.18 -4.65 12.73
C GLU A 15 0.59 -3.45 13.27
N ASP A 16 0.86 -3.48 14.57
CA ASP A 16 1.53 -2.42 15.31
C ASP A 16 2.68 -3.04 16.09
N TYR A 17 3.89 -2.62 15.80
CA TYR A 17 5.13 -3.15 16.35
C TYR A 17 5.98 -2.06 16.94
N GLY A 18 6.65 -2.38 18.07
CA GLY A 18 7.46 -1.43 18.80
C GLY A 18 6.63 -0.43 19.58
N GLU A 19 7.29 0.60 20.08
CA GLU A 19 6.69 1.64 20.91
C GLU A 19 7.31 3.00 20.58
N GLY A 20 6.68 4.09 21.04
CA GLY A 20 7.22 5.45 20.92
C GLY A 20 6.45 6.33 19.97
N SER A 21 6.90 7.59 19.87
CA SER A 21 6.24 8.65 19.11
C SER A 21 6.69 8.76 17.65
N ASN A 22 7.84 8.15 17.30
CA ASN A 22 8.36 8.16 15.93
C ASN A 22 7.79 6.95 15.18
N ALA A 23 6.72 7.15 14.45
CA ALA A 23 6.02 6.09 13.76
C ALA A 23 6.33 6.05 12.26
N ILE A 24 6.42 4.84 11.70
CA ILE A 24 6.43 4.60 10.26
C ILE A 24 5.19 3.78 9.91
N VAL A 25 4.39 4.28 8.97
CA VAL A 25 3.25 3.55 8.41
C VAL A 25 3.65 2.98 7.05
N LEU A 26 3.53 1.66 6.92
CA LEU A 26 3.92 0.90 5.74
C LEU A 26 2.68 0.52 4.93
N ILE A 27 2.62 0.98 3.68
CA ILE A 27 1.48 0.82 2.78
C ILE A 27 1.94 -0.02 1.59
N HIS A 28 1.40 -1.23 1.46
CA HIS A 28 1.82 -2.23 0.47
C HIS A 28 1.40 -1.89 -0.96
N ALA A 29 2.00 -2.59 -1.94
CA ALA A 29 1.64 -2.48 -3.35
C ALA A 29 0.29 -3.16 -3.66
N TRP A 30 -0.28 -2.86 -4.83
CA TRP A 30 -1.54 -3.43 -5.28
C TRP A 30 -1.51 -4.96 -5.27
N GLY A 31 -2.57 -5.57 -4.74
CA GLY A 31 -2.75 -7.02 -4.69
C GLY A 31 -1.94 -7.74 -3.60
N LEU A 32 -1.09 -7.03 -2.84
CA LEU A 32 -0.31 -7.59 -1.74
C LEU A 32 -1.02 -7.42 -0.39
N SER A 33 -0.26 -7.55 0.69
CA SER A 33 -0.68 -7.34 2.07
C SER A 33 0.47 -6.75 2.90
N CYS A 34 0.25 -6.50 4.18
CA CYS A 34 1.28 -6.06 5.11
C CYS A 34 2.48 -7.04 5.18
N ARG A 35 2.30 -8.31 4.80
CA ARG A 35 3.38 -9.30 4.72
C ARG A 35 4.53 -8.89 3.80
N ALA A 36 4.25 -8.04 2.80
CA ALA A 36 5.28 -7.46 1.93
C ALA A 36 6.38 -6.70 2.70
N TRP A 37 6.11 -6.31 3.94
CA TRP A 37 7.01 -5.55 4.79
C TRP A 37 7.70 -6.36 5.89
N ASP A 38 7.48 -7.68 5.98
CA ASP A 38 7.98 -8.51 7.07
C ASP A 38 9.50 -8.40 7.25
N SER A 39 10.24 -8.40 6.14
CA SER A 39 11.71 -8.25 6.17
C SER A 39 12.17 -6.88 6.69
N ASN A 40 11.39 -5.83 6.47
CA ASN A 40 11.73 -4.46 6.85
C ASN A 40 11.29 -4.14 8.27
N THR A 41 10.15 -4.67 8.71
CA THR A 41 9.51 -4.36 9.99
C THR A 41 10.47 -4.57 11.16
N GLN A 42 11.13 -5.72 11.23
CA GLN A 42 12.06 -6.00 12.34
C GLN A 42 13.27 -5.05 12.36
N ALA A 43 13.78 -4.67 11.18
CA ALA A 43 14.90 -3.75 11.09
C ALA A 43 14.50 -2.34 11.56
N LEU A 44 13.33 -1.87 11.18
CA LEU A 44 12.78 -0.58 11.58
C LEU A 44 12.49 -0.54 13.10
N VAL A 45 11.92 -1.59 13.66
CA VAL A 45 11.69 -1.69 15.11
C VAL A 45 13.02 -1.67 15.87
N ARG A 46 14.05 -2.42 15.43
CA ARG A 46 15.39 -2.37 16.03
C ARG A 46 16.04 -1.00 15.92
N ALA A 47 15.68 -0.22 14.89
CA ALA A 47 16.15 1.16 14.75
C ALA A 47 15.37 2.17 15.62
N GLY A 48 14.42 1.71 16.43
CA GLY A 48 13.69 2.53 17.39
C GLY A 48 12.41 3.17 16.84
N PHE A 49 11.90 2.70 15.70
CA PHE A 49 10.63 3.16 15.18
C PHE A 49 9.47 2.29 15.68
N ARG A 50 8.32 2.93 15.92
CA ARG A 50 7.04 2.23 15.96
C ARG A 50 6.58 2.00 14.54
N VAL A 51 6.28 0.76 14.18
CA VAL A 51 5.97 0.37 12.79
C VAL A 51 4.53 -0.09 12.70
N ILE A 52 3.75 0.57 11.86
CA ILE A 52 2.37 0.21 11.57
C ILE A 52 2.30 -0.30 10.13
N ALA A 53 1.94 -1.56 9.94
CA ALA A 53 1.77 -2.17 8.62
C ALA A 53 0.31 -2.54 8.43
N LEU A 54 -0.37 -1.95 7.45
CA LEU A 54 -1.79 -2.21 7.21
C LEU A 54 -2.03 -3.10 5.99
N ASP A 55 -3.15 -3.79 6.00
CA ASP A 55 -3.75 -4.37 4.81
C ASP A 55 -4.77 -3.37 4.25
N ALA A 56 -4.56 -2.89 3.02
CA ALA A 56 -5.53 -2.04 2.36
C ALA A 56 -6.88 -2.77 2.24
N ARG A 57 -7.98 -2.00 2.17
CA ARG A 57 -9.32 -2.58 1.92
C ARG A 57 -9.28 -3.50 0.70
N GLY A 58 -9.93 -4.65 0.77
CA GLY A 58 -9.90 -5.68 -0.26
C GLY A 58 -8.68 -6.61 -0.22
N CYS A 59 -7.67 -6.33 0.61
CA CYS A 59 -6.41 -7.08 0.69
C CYS A 59 -6.20 -7.78 2.02
N GLY A 60 -5.32 -8.77 2.05
CA GLY A 60 -4.88 -9.46 3.26
C GLY A 60 -6.01 -9.89 4.19
N GLN A 61 -5.96 -9.44 5.44
CA GLN A 61 -6.97 -9.71 6.48
C GLN A 61 -8.06 -8.62 6.59
N SER A 62 -7.94 -7.53 5.81
CA SER A 62 -9.04 -6.55 5.70
C SER A 62 -10.23 -7.14 4.96
N ASP A 63 -11.43 -6.62 5.26
CA ASP A 63 -12.66 -7.03 4.58
C ASP A 63 -12.59 -6.77 3.06
N LYS A 64 -13.35 -7.56 2.29
CA LYS A 64 -13.27 -7.58 0.83
C LYS A 64 -14.43 -6.84 0.15
N ASP A 65 -15.48 -6.55 0.87
CA ASP A 65 -16.77 -6.09 0.36
C ASP A 65 -17.08 -4.60 0.65
N PHE A 66 -16.03 -3.77 0.67
CA PHE A 66 -16.20 -2.32 0.79
C PHE A 66 -16.96 -1.74 -0.41
N ASP A 67 -17.84 -0.79 -0.16
CA ASP A 67 -18.59 -0.09 -1.21
C ASP A 67 -17.68 0.80 -2.07
N THR A 68 -16.55 1.24 -1.51
CA THR A 68 -15.58 2.13 -2.17
C THR A 68 -14.15 1.60 -2.04
N MET A 69 -13.47 1.42 -3.18
CA MET A 69 -12.08 0.90 -3.29
C MET A 69 -11.11 1.94 -3.89
N THR A 70 -11.41 3.23 -3.78
CA THR A 70 -10.57 4.30 -4.36
C THR A 70 -9.30 4.54 -3.55
N LEU A 71 -8.27 5.13 -4.17
CA LEU A 71 -7.06 5.59 -3.47
C LEU A 71 -7.38 6.51 -2.30
N THR A 72 -8.35 7.40 -2.48
CA THR A 72 -8.79 8.33 -1.44
C THR A 72 -9.39 7.59 -0.24
N ALA A 73 -10.21 6.57 -0.48
CA ALA A 73 -10.79 5.76 0.58
C ALA A 73 -9.73 4.97 1.38
N VAL A 74 -8.70 4.43 0.70
CA VAL A 74 -7.56 3.79 1.39
C VAL A 74 -6.74 4.81 2.18
N ALA A 75 -6.55 6.02 1.66
CA ALA A 75 -5.88 7.09 2.38
C ALA A 75 -6.66 7.56 3.62
N ASP A 76 -8.00 7.53 3.56
CA ASP A 76 -8.87 7.77 4.73
C ASP A 76 -8.73 6.67 5.79
N ASP A 77 -8.49 5.42 5.38
CA ASP A 77 -8.19 4.33 6.32
C ASP A 77 -6.85 4.52 7.00
N VAL A 78 -5.82 4.92 6.24
CA VAL A 78 -4.50 5.27 6.80
C VAL A 78 -4.62 6.38 7.84
N ALA A 79 -5.32 7.46 7.51
CA ALA A 79 -5.55 8.58 8.44
C ALA A 79 -6.30 8.11 9.69
N ALA A 80 -7.33 7.27 9.54
CA ALA A 80 -8.09 6.73 10.66
C ALA A 80 -7.27 5.81 11.58
N ILE A 81 -6.34 5.03 11.05
CA ILE A 81 -5.38 4.25 11.87
C ILE A 81 -4.48 5.20 12.67
N ILE A 82 -3.94 6.24 12.03
CA ILE A 82 -3.10 7.26 12.65
C ILE A 82 -3.84 7.99 13.77
N ASP A 83 -5.13 8.30 13.56
CA ASP A 83 -6.00 8.91 14.57
C ASP A 83 -6.28 7.95 15.73
N THR A 84 -6.62 6.70 15.43
CA THR A 84 -6.93 5.68 16.44
C THR A 84 -5.74 5.39 17.36
N LEU A 85 -4.53 5.44 16.80
CA LEU A 85 -3.28 5.21 17.54
C LEU A 85 -2.67 6.49 18.16
N ASP A 86 -3.35 7.63 18.01
CA ASP A 86 -2.91 8.96 18.47
C ASP A 86 -1.47 9.29 18.04
N LEU A 87 -1.12 8.99 16.79
CA LEU A 87 0.22 9.22 16.28
C LEU A 87 0.42 10.69 15.91
N THR A 88 1.42 11.32 16.48
CA THR A 88 1.70 12.77 16.35
C THR A 88 2.83 13.09 15.38
N ALA A 89 3.69 12.09 15.07
CA ALA A 89 4.82 12.22 14.16
C ALA A 89 4.94 10.94 13.32
N VAL A 90 4.63 11.03 12.02
CA VAL A 90 4.51 9.87 11.15
C VAL A 90 5.34 10.05 9.88
N VAL A 91 6.12 9.03 9.54
CA VAL A 91 6.66 8.85 8.19
C VAL A 91 5.76 7.86 7.45
N LEU A 92 5.29 8.21 6.27
CA LEU A 92 4.54 7.29 5.41
C LEU A 92 5.50 6.65 4.41
N ASN A 93 5.54 5.34 4.36
CA ASN A 93 6.28 4.59 3.34
C ASN A 93 5.29 3.80 2.48
N GLY A 94 5.18 4.16 1.22
CA GLY A 94 4.28 3.52 0.27
C GLY A 94 5.00 2.92 -0.91
N TRP A 95 4.70 1.65 -1.19
CA TRP A 95 5.23 0.94 -2.34
C TRP A 95 4.21 0.89 -3.47
N SER A 96 4.59 1.33 -4.69
CA SER A 96 3.77 1.31 -5.89
C SER A 96 2.40 1.98 -5.66
N PHE A 97 1.30 1.25 -5.71
CA PHE A 97 -0.05 1.70 -5.31
C PHE A 97 -0.05 2.38 -3.94
N GLY A 98 0.63 1.78 -2.94
CA GLY A 98 0.76 2.36 -1.61
C GLY A 98 1.46 3.71 -1.60
N GLY A 99 2.33 3.98 -2.58
CA GLY A 99 2.95 5.30 -2.75
C GLY A 99 1.96 6.38 -3.17
N ALA A 100 1.02 6.06 -4.06
CA ALA A 100 -0.06 6.98 -4.42
C ALA A 100 -0.99 7.24 -3.22
N VAL A 101 -1.31 6.20 -2.45
CA VAL A 101 -2.07 6.32 -1.19
C VAL A 101 -1.32 7.20 -0.18
N ALA A 102 -0.01 7.00 -0.01
CA ALA A 102 0.82 7.76 0.93
C ALA A 102 0.81 9.27 0.63
N VAL A 103 0.85 9.67 -0.64
CA VAL A 103 0.77 11.08 -1.04
C VAL A 103 -0.56 11.69 -0.62
N ILE A 104 -1.68 11.02 -0.88
CA ILE A 104 -3.02 11.50 -0.49
C ILE A 104 -3.17 11.51 1.04
N ALA A 105 -2.69 10.47 1.72
CA ALA A 105 -2.74 10.38 3.18
C ALA A 105 -1.91 11.49 3.84
N ALA A 106 -0.76 11.86 3.27
CA ALA A 106 0.08 12.94 3.79
C ALA A 106 -0.65 14.29 3.84
N GLU A 107 -1.45 14.58 2.82
CA GLU A 107 -2.30 15.77 2.81
C GLU A 107 -3.33 15.72 3.96
N LYS A 108 -3.96 14.56 4.18
CA LYS A 108 -5.00 14.39 5.21
C LYS A 108 -4.46 14.51 6.63
N ILE A 109 -3.26 14.00 6.90
CA ILE A 109 -2.65 14.07 8.25
C ILE A 109 -1.81 15.33 8.46
N ALA A 110 -1.53 16.10 7.40
CA ALA A 110 -0.92 17.44 7.41
C ALA A 110 0.32 17.55 8.35
N ALA A 111 0.21 18.31 9.42
CA ALA A 111 1.31 18.61 10.34
C ALA A 111 1.92 17.35 11.03
N ARG A 112 1.20 16.24 11.07
CA ARG A 112 1.69 14.97 11.61
C ARG A 112 2.60 14.23 10.64
N CYS A 113 2.50 14.49 9.33
CA CYS A 113 3.39 13.90 8.34
C CYS A 113 4.79 14.54 8.46
N LYS A 114 5.79 13.74 8.81
CA LYS A 114 7.20 14.17 8.94
C LYS A 114 8.04 13.80 7.72
N GLY A 115 7.54 12.92 6.87
CA GLY A 115 8.21 12.52 5.64
C GLY A 115 7.43 11.50 4.84
N LEU A 116 7.80 11.40 3.56
CA LEU A 116 7.30 10.40 2.62
C LEU A 116 8.48 9.59 2.10
N ILE A 117 8.33 8.27 2.09
CA ILE A 117 9.22 7.34 1.39
C ILE A 117 8.38 6.73 0.26
N LEU A 118 8.76 6.99 -0.96
CA LEU A 118 8.03 6.57 -2.16
C LEU A 118 8.85 5.49 -2.88
N THR A 119 8.54 4.22 -2.58
CA THR A 119 9.23 3.07 -3.15
C THR A 119 8.54 2.66 -4.46
N ALA A 120 9.19 2.89 -5.59
CA ALA A 120 8.64 2.63 -6.93
C ALA A 120 7.15 3.07 -7.05
N ALA A 121 6.84 4.26 -6.55
CA ALA A 121 5.48 4.73 -6.31
C ALA A 121 4.69 4.99 -7.61
N ALA A 122 3.42 4.63 -7.62
CA ALA A 122 2.49 4.90 -8.71
C ALA A 122 1.98 6.37 -8.66
N THR A 123 2.91 7.31 -8.72
CA THR A 123 2.66 8.77 -8.59
C THR A 123 3.68 9.57 -9.40
N PRO A 124 3.41 10.79 -9.86
CA PRO A 124 2.16 11.55 -9.70
C PRO A 124 1.01 11.07 -10.59
N ILE A 125 1.31 10.31 -11.62
CA ILE A 125 0.34 9.80 -12.60
C ILE A 125 0.70 8.36 -12.96
N TYR A 126 -0.28 7.49 -12.98
CA TYR A 126 -0.15 6.10 -13.42
C TYR A 126 -0.74 5.87 -14.83
N THR A 127 -1.74 6.65 -15.21
CA THR A 127 -2.37 6.60 -16.55
C THR A 127 -1.98 7.83 -17.36
N GLN A 128 -1.63 7.65 -18.62
CA GLN A 128 -1.33 8.73 -19.56
C GLN A 128 -2.48 9.75 -19.63
N LYS A 129 -2.10 11.03 -19.77
CA LYS A 129 -3.04 12.15 -19.96
C LYS A 129 -2.59 13.03 -21.12
N PRO A 130 -3.49 13.80 -21.73
CA PRO A 130 -3.11 14.78 -22.74
C PRO A 130 -1.98 15.71 -22.23
N GLY A 131 -0.88 15.79 -22.98
CA GLY A 131 0.29 16.58 -22.63
C GLY A 131 1.28 15.92 -21.65
N LEU A 132 1.00 14.69 -21.17
CA LEU A 132 1.90 13.92 -20.31
C LEU A 132 1.91 12.44 -20.74
N ALA A 133 3.00 12.05 -21.42
CA ALA A 133 3.16 10.69 -21.96
C ALA A 133 3.73 9.67 -20.94
N LEU A 134 3.72 10.01 -19.65
CA LEU A 134 4.14 9.09 -18.58
C LEU A 134 2.97 8.17 -18.18
N GLY A 135 3.31 6.94 -17.79
CA GLY A 135 2.33 5.94 -17.37
C GLY A 135 1.82 5.06 -18.52
N SER A 136 0.91 4.15 -18.19
CA SER A 136 0.28 3.24 -19.14
C SER A 136 -0.95 3.89 -19.81
N SER A 137 -1.31 3.41 -20.98
CA SER A 137 -2.52 3.88 -21.66
C SER A 137 -3.78 3.36 -20.96
N GLN A 138 -4.91 3.98 -21.23
CA GLN A 138 -6.20 3.49 -20.74
C GLN A 138 -6.50 2.08 -21.28
N GLU A 139 -6.13 1.83 -22.54
CA GLU A 139 -6.31 0.53 -23.20
C GLU A 139 -5.50 -0.59 -22.51
N ASP A 140 -4.25 -0.32 -22.11
CA ASP A 140 -3.43 -1.29 -21.35
C ASP A 140 -4.13 -1.71 -20.06
N PHE A 141 -4.75 -0.76 -19.34
CA PHE A 141 -5.50 -1.08 -18.12
C PHE A 141 -6.75 -1.90 -18.39
N GLU A 142 -7.50 -1.57 -19.44
CA GLU A 142 -8.69 -2.34 -19.83
C GLU A 142 -8.33 -3.78 -20.20
N GLN A 143 -7.19 -3.98 -20.88
CA GLN A 143 -6.67 -5.31 -21.19
C GLN A 143 -6.29 -6.08 -19.93
N ILE A 144 -5.61 -5.45 -18.96
CA ILE A 144 -5.26 -6.09 -17.69
C ILE A 144 -6.53 -6.47 -16.90
N ILE A 145 -7.52 -5.59 -16.84
CA ILE A 145 -8.80 -5.87 -16.16
C ILE A 145 -9.51 -7.04 -16.81
N ALA A 146 -9.58 -7.07 -18.14
CA ALA A 146 -10.17 -8.17 -18.88
C ALA A 146 -9.42 -9.50 -18.64
N ALA A 147 -8.10 -9.48 -18.64
CA ALA A 147 -7.28 -10.65 -18.38
C ALA A 147 -7.45 -11.18 -16.95
N LEU A 148 -7.57 -10.30 -15.94
CA LEU A 148 -7.86 -10.65 -14.56
C LEU A 148 -9.20 -11.39 -14.39
N ALA A 149 -10.18 -11.07 -15.21
CA ALA A 149 -11.48 -11.74 -15.22
C ALA A 149 -11.42 -13.16 -15.81
N VAL A 150 -10.44 -13.44 -16.66
CA VAL A 150 -10.27 -14.73 -17.35
C VAL A 150 -9.34 -15.66 -16.55
N ASP A 151 -8.14 -15.18 -16.21
CA ASP A 151 -7.13 -15.97 -15.49
C ASP A 151 -6.33 -15.05 -14.54
N ARG A 152 -6.91 -14.79 -13.38
CA ARG A 152 -6.28 -13.95 -12.35
C ARG A 152 -4.91 -14.48 -11.89
N PRO A 153 -4.72 -15.80 -11.63
CA PRO A 153 -3.41 -16.33 -11.24
C PRO A 153 -2.31 -16.05 -12.26
N ALA A 154 -2.54 -16.31 -13.53
CA ALA A 154 -1.54 -16.07 -14.58
C ALA A 154 -1.20 -14.57 -14.70
N VAL A 155 -2.18 -13.68 -14.60
CA VAL A 155 -1.94 -12.23 -14.64
C VAL A 155 -1.09 -11.78 -13.45
N LEU A 156 -1.40 -12.25 -12.23
CA LEU A 156 -0.63 -11.89 -11.02
C LEU A 156 0.81 -12.41 -11.08
N GLN A 157 1.02 -13.63 -11.60
CA GLN A 157 2.35 -14.19 -11.80
C GLN A 157 3.18 -13.37 -12.79
N ASN A 158 2.58 -12.96 -13.91
CA ASN A 158 3.24 -12.09 -14.89
C ASN A 158 3.58 -10.71 -14.31
N LEU A 159 2.68 -10.12 -13.51
CA LEU A 159 2.93 -8.86 -12.82
C LEU A 159 4.08 -8.99 -11.81
N ALA A 160 4.11 -10.06 -11.02
CA ALA A 160 5.20 -10.34 -10.09
C ALA A 160 6.55 -10.45 -10.82
N GLN A 161 6.57 -11.13 -11.96
CA GLN A 161 7.77 -11.25 -12.80
C GLN A 161 8.23 -9.89 -13.34
N GLY A 162 7.32 -9.01 -13.70
CA GLY A 162 7.61 -7.64 -14.15
C GLY A 162 8.10 -6.71 -13.04
N CYS A 163 7.92 -7.06 -11.76
CA CYS A 163 8.37 -6.27 -10.61
C CYS A 163 9.85 -6.47 -10.24
N VAL A 164 10.51 -7.47 -10.81
CA VAL A 164 11.90 -7.82 -10.51
C VAL A 164 12.79 -7.66 -11.74
N SER A 165 14.08 -7.39 -11.52
CA SER A 165 15.07 -7.33 -12.59
C SER A 165 15.70 -8.71 -12.83
N GLU A 166 16.43 -8.86 -13.95
CA GLU A 166 17.22 -10.07 -14.24
C GLU A 166 18.35 -10.33 -13.21
N HIS A 167 18.70 -9.30 -12.41
CA HIS A 167 19.70 -9.40 -11.34
C HIS A 167 19.10 -9.67 -9.97
N SER A 168 17.78 -9.80 -9.88
CA SER A 168 17.09 -10.08 -8.63
C SER A 168 17.24 -11.54 -8.24
N ASP A 169 17.12 -11.82 -6.93
CA ASP A 169 17.07 -13.18 -6.43
C ASP A 169 15.89 -13.95 -7.06
N ALA A 170 16.14 -15.15 -7.52
CA ALA A 170 15.14 -16.00 -8.18
C ALA A 170 13.94 -16.32 -7.27
N GLU A 171 14.14 -16.28 -5.94
CA GLU A 171 13.08 -16.53 -4.95
C GLU A 171 12.11 -15.36 -4.77
N LEU A 172 12.44 -14.17 -5.31
CA LEU A 172 11.56 -13.00 -5.15
C LEU A 172 10.24 -13.14 -5.92
N VAL A 173 10.25 -13.75 -7.10
CA VAL A 173 9.00 -13.93 -7.87
C VAL A 173 8.04 -14.87 -7.16
N PRO A 174 8.45 -16.09 -6.71
CA PRO A 174 7.60 -16.97 -5.91
C PRO A 174 7.09 -16.32 -4.62
N TRP A 175 7.89 -15.42 -4.03
CA TRP A 175 7.48 -14.72 -2.81
C TRP A 175 6.43 -13.63 -3.06
N LEU A 176 6.46 -12.98 -4.23
CA LEU A 176 5.53 -11.90 -4.58
C LEU A 176 4.14 -12.41 -5.01
N TRP A 177 4.04 -13.66 -5.39
CA TRP A 177 2.81 -14.24 -5.89
C TRP A 177 2.49 -15.54 -5.11
#